data_546bd5281bce460693dabd9339f59f38
#
_entry.id   546bd5281bce460693dabd9339f59f38
#
_cell.length_a   1.000
_cell.length_b   1.000
_cell.length_c   1.000
_cell.angle_alpha   90.00
_cell.angle_beta   90.00
_cell.angle_gamma   90.00
#
_symmetry.space_group_name_H-M   'P 1'
#
loop_
_entity.id
_entity.type
_entity.pdbx_description
1 polymer ?
#
loop_
_entity_poly.entity_id
_entity_poly.type
_entity_poly.pdbx_seq_one_letter_code
_entity_poly.pdbx_strand_id
1 'polypeptide(L)'
;MTEMATAHLERPSLPIPFQGYGLGAAYDEMFTREGVLRPQYQRLYQRLTTADPDEIDLKQQTANLYFLQQGITFTVYTEAEGVERIFPFDLLPRIITAGEWQTISTGLAQRIRALNEFL
;
A
#
# COMPACT_ATOMS: atom_id res chain seq x y z
N MET A 1 32.90 -15.63 -32.83
CA MET A 1 31.97 -14.53 -32.53
C MET A 1 30.68 -15.19 -32.09
N THR A 2 30.50 -15.28 -30.78
CA THR A 2 29.34 -15.95 -30.17
C THR A 2 28.41 -14.87 -29.70
N GLU A 3 27.28 -14.72 -30.39
CA GLU A 3 26.22 -13.78 -30.12
C GLU A 3 25.47 -14.28 -28.87
N MET A 4 25.69 -13.58 -27.75
CA MET A 4 24.93 -13.81 -26.53
C MET A 4 23.50 -13.25 -26.74
N ALA A 5 22.57 -14.16 -27.02
CA ALA A 5 21.15 -13.86 -27.03
C ALA A 5 20.73 -13.39 -25.63
N THR A 6 20.44 -12.11 -25.50
CA THR A 6 19.83 -11.52 -24.32
C THR A 6 18.40 -12.04 -24.23
N ALA A 7 18.17 -13.07 -23.42
CA ALA A 7 16.84 -13.56 -23.13
C ALA A 7 16.08 -12.43 -22.44
N HIS A 8 15.19 -11.76 -23.17
CA HIS A 8 14.15 -10.90 -22.60
C HIS A 8 13.24 -11.82 -21.77
N LEU A 9 13.45 -11.84 -20.48
CA LEU A 9 12.48 -12.41 -19.54
C LEU A 9 11.19 -11.60 -19.69
N GLU A 10 10.24 -12.14 -20.45
CA GLU A 10 8.88 -11.58 -20.51
C GLU A 10 8.32 -11.57 -19.08
N ARG A 11 8.10 -10.35 -18.56
CA ARG A 11 7.45 -10.19 -17.27
C ARG A 11 6.04 -10.74 -17.39
N PRO A 12 5.59 -11.59 -16.45
CA PRO A 12 4.23 -12.11 -16.49
C PRO A 12 3.26 -10.93 -16.48
N SER A 13 2.33 -10.90 -17.43
CA SER A 13 1.27 -9.90 -17.47
C SER A 13 0.33 -10.14 -16.29
N LEU A 14 0.22 -9.15 -15.40
CA LEU A 14 -0.74 -9.21 -14.30
C LEU A 14 -2.17 -9.08 -14.85
N PRO A 15 -3.16 -9.79 -14.26
CA PRO A 15 -4.56 -9.65 -14.68
C PRO A 15 -5.13 -8.29 -14.28
N ILE A 16 -6.26 -7.91 -14.90
CA ILE A 16 -7.06 -6.75 -14.50
C ILE A 16 -7.45 -6.90 -13.01
N PRO A 17 -7.37 -5.86 -12.16
CA PRO A 17 -7.07 -4.46 -12.46
C PRO A 17 -5.59 -4.08 -12.49
N PHE A 18 -4.68 -5.02 -12.31
CA PHE A 18 -3.23 -4.77 -12.22
C PHE A 18 -2.52 -4.75 -13.58
N GLN A 19 -3.29 -4.74 -14.66
CA GLN A 19 -2.73 -4.66 -16.01
C GLN A 19 -1.96 -3.35 -16.21
N GLY A 20 -0.69 -3.45 -16.56
CA GLY A 20 0.20 -2.29 -16.66
C GLY A 20 0.84 -1.86 -15.34
N TYR A 21 0.54 -2.52 -14.23
CA TYR A 21 1.23 -2.29 -12.97
C TYR A 21 2.70 -2.72 -13.05
N GLY A 22 3.60 -1.78 -12.87
CA GLY A 22 5.04 -2.01 -12.94
C GLY A 22 5.63 -2.36 -11.58
N LEU A 23 6.13 -3.59 -11.44
CA LEU A 23 6.95 -3.96 -10.28
C LEU A 23 8.29 -3.24 -10.40
N GLY A 24 8.45 -2.14 -9.66
CA GLY A 24 9.66 -1.32 -9.64
C GLY A 24 10.79 -1.95 -8.79
N ALA A 25 11.80 -1.13 -8.50
CA ALA A 25 12.89 -1.53 -7.58
C ALA A 25 12.47 -1.48 -6.10
N ALA A 26 11.40 -0.78 -5.77
CA ALA A 26 10.87 -0.67 -4.42
C ALA A 26 10.25 -2.01 -3.96
N TYR A 27 10.11 -2.13 -2.62
CA TYR A 27 9.39 -3.27 -2.05
C TYR A 27 7.91 -3.15 -2.39
N ASP A 28 7.37 -4.21 -3.01
CA ASP A 28 5.95 -4.35 -3.26
C ASP A 28 5.31 -5.21 -2.18
N GLU A 29 4.20 -4.73 -1.61
CA GLU A 29 3.54 -5.41 -0.50
C GLU A 29 2.68 -6.58 -0.96
N MET A 30 2.10 -6.50 -2.15
CA MET A 30 1.19 -7.51 -2.69
C MET A 30 1.91 -8.58 -3.50
N PHE A 31 2.93 -8.18 -4.27
CA PHE A 31 3.64 -9.10 -5.16
C PHE A 31 5.11 -9.26 -4.74
N THR A 32 5.70 -10.38 -5.10
CA THR A 32 7.15 -10.56 -5.08
C THR A 32 7.78 -9.88 -6.30
N ARG A 33 9.11 -9.78 -6.34
CA ARG A 33 9.83 -9.24 -7.50
C ARG A 33 9.58 -10.03 -8.77
N GLU A 34 9.26 -11.31 -8.64
CA GLU A 34 8.93 -12.22 -9.72
C GLU A 34 7.46 -12.12 -10.16
N GLY A 35 6.68 -11.22 -9.56
CA GLY A 35 5.26 -11.04 -9.86
C GLY A 35 4.34 -12.08 -9.21
N VAL A 36 4.83 -12.83 -8.23
CA VAL A 36 4.03 -13.82 -7.49
C VAL A 36 3.27 -13.14 -6.37
N LEU A 37 1.97 -13.39 -6.31
CA LEU A 37 1.09 -12.87 -5.25
C LEU A 37 1.50 -13.43 -3.88
N ARG A 38 1.68 -12.54 -2.91
CA ARG A 38 1.99 -12.93 -1.53
C ARG A 38 0.76 -13.55 -0.84
N PRO A 39 0.93 -14.63 -0.07
CA PRO A 39 -0.20 -15.39 0.49
C PRO A 39 -1.17 -14.55 1.33
N GLN A 40 -0.67 -13.58 2.10
CA GLN A 40 -1.51 -12.72 2.95
C GLN A 40 -2.43 -11.80 2.15
N TYR A 41 -2.12 -11.52 0.89
CA TYR A 41 -2.91 -10.67 0.02
C TYR A 41 -3.92 -11.42 -0.84
N GLN A 42 -3.96 -12.75 -0.78
CA GLN A 42 -4.78 -13.58 -1.67
C GLN A 42 -6.26 -13.20 -1.64
N ARG A 43 -6.83 -13.00 -0.45
CA ARG A 43 -8.25 -12.61 -0.31
C ARG A 43 -8.52 -11.20 -0.83
N LEU A 44 -7.64 -10.27 -0.53
CA LEU A 44 -7.76 -8.89 -1.03
C LEU A 44 -7.65 -8.86 -2.54
N TYR A 45 -6.67 -9.54 -3.10
CA TYR A 45 -6.49 -9.68 -4.54
C TYR A 45 -7.73 -10.24 -5.24
N GLN A 46 -8.29 -11.34 -4.73
CA GLN A 46 -9.54 -11.92 -5.25
C GLN A 46 -10.68 -10.89 -5.22
N ARG A 47 -10.81 -10.15 -4.13
CA ARG A 47 -11.85 -9.11 -4.03
C ARG A 47 -11.66 -8.00 -5.06
N LEU A 48 -10.43 -7.53 -5.26
CA LEU A 48 -10.10 -6.47 -6.22
C LEU A 48 -10.32 -6.91 -7.67
N THR A 49 -9.97 -8.14 -8.00
CA THR A 49 -10.16 -8.67 -9.37
C THR A 49 -11.61 -8.98 -9.73
N THR A 50 -12.48 -9.09 -8.73
CA THR A 50 -13.93 -9.33 -8.91
C THR A 50 -14.79 -8.10 -8.65
N ALA A 51 -14.25 -7.05 -8.06
CA ALA A 51 -14.98 -5.83 -7.78
C ALA A 51 -15.19 -5.02 -9.06
N ASP A 52 -16.34 -4.34 -9.13
CA ASP A 52 -16.59 -3.33 -10.14
C ASP A 52 -15.69 -2.12 -9.84
N PRO A 53 -14.96 -1.58 -10.82
CA PRO A 53 -14.17 -0.35 -10.65
C PRO A 53 -14.99 0.80 -10.08
N ASP A 54 -16.23 0.98 -10.55
CA ASP A 54 -17.14 2.02 -10.08
C ASP A 54 -17.51 1.84 -8.59
N GLU A 55 -17.58 0.60 -8.10
CA GLU A 55 -17.79 0.31 -6.67
C GLU A 55 -16.61 0.79 -5.83
N ILE A 56 -15.38 0.60 -6.31
CA ILE A 56 -14.18 1.03 -5.60
C ILE A 56 -14.12 2.56 -5.52
N ASP A 57 -14.39 3.23 -6.64
CA ASP A 57 -14.41 4.69 -6.71
C ASP A 57 -15.48 5.29 -5.80
N LEU A 58 -16.67 4.70 -5.78
CA LEU A 58 -17.76 5.11 -4.89
C LEU A 58 -17.38 4.96 -3.42
N LYS A 59 -16.71 3.88 -3.05
CA LYS A 59 -16.23 3.67 -1.68
C LYS A 59 -15.17 4.70 -1.29
N GLN A 60 -14.25 5.05 -2.19
CA GLN A 60 -13.24 6.08 -1.94
C GLN A 60 -13.89 7.44 -1.72
N GLN A 61 -14.86 7.81 -2.56
CA GLN A 61 -15.60 9.07 -2.41
C GLN A 61 -16.38 9.10 -1.09
N THR A 62 -17.01 7.97 -0.74
CA THR A 62 -17.75 7.85 0.52
C THR A 62 -16.81 8.00 1.73
N ALA A 63 -15.65 7.37 1.72
CA ALA A 63 -14.66 7.52 2.78
C ALA A 63 -14.17 8.97 2.92
N ASN A 64 -13.89 9.63 1.80
CA ASN A 64 -13.49 11.04 1.77
C ASN A 64 -14.58 11.96 2.36
N LEU A 65 -15.84 11.72 2.01
CA LEU A 65 -16.97 12.47 2.55
C LEU A 65 -17.13 12.27 4.06
N TYR A 66 -16.98 11.03 4.54
CA TYR A 66 -17.00 10.73 5.97
C TYR A 66 -15.89 11.46 6.73
N PHE A 67 -14.69 11.47 6.20
CA PHE A 67 -13.56 12.17 6.83
C PHE A 67 -13.82 13.67 6.92
N LEU A 68 -14.35 14.26 5.84
CA LEU A 68 -14.73 15.67 5.85
C LEU A 68 -15.81 15.96 6.89
N GLN A 69 -16.87 15.15 6.96
CA GLN A 69 -17.98 15.33 7.91
C GLN A 69 -17.56 15.12 9.37
N GLN A 70 -16.60 14.25 9.62
CA GLN A 70 -16.07 14.01 10.96
C GLN A 70 -14.96 14.99 11.36
N GLY A 71 -14.61 15.94 10.49
CA GLY A 71 -13.51 16.87 10.75
C GLY A 71 -12.14 16.22 10.83
N ILE A 72 -11.98 15.05 10.18
CA ILE A 72 -10.67 14.38 10.07
C ILE A 72 -9.90 15.03 8.93
N THR A 73 -9.43 16.24 9.19
CA THR A 73 -8.81 17.13 8.23
C THR A 73 -7.49 17.66 8.80
N PHE A 74 -6.68 18.23 7.92
CA PHE A 74 -5.51 19.00 8.33
C PHE A 74 -5.42 20.27 7.50
N THR A 75 -4.88 21.31 8.11
CA THR A 75 -4.71 22.59 7.42
C THR A 75 -3.34 22.66 6.80
N VAL A 76 -3.30 22.87 5.48
CA VAL A 76 -2.07 23.17 4.76
C VAL A 76 -1.95 24.69 4.69
N TYR A 77 -0.95 25.24 5.35
CA TYR A 77 -0.63 26.65 5.27
C TYR A 77 0.19 26.90 4.00
N THR A 78 -0.39 27.63 3.07
CA THR A 78 0.36 28.31 2.00
C THR A 78 0.62 29.74 2.41
N GLU A 79 1.53 30.46 1.71
CA GLU A 79 1.99 31.79 2.11
C GLU A 79 0.89 32.86 2.34
N ALA A 80 -0.34 32.60 1.89
CA ALA A 80 -1.45 33.55 1.97
C ALA A 80 -2.68 33.03 2.75
N GLU A 81 -3.01 31.75 2.65
CA GLU A 81 -4.25 31.19 3.27
C GLU A 81 -4.07 29.73 3.69
N GLY A 82 -4.74 29.36 4.79
CA GLY A 82 -4.87 27.97 5.21
C GLY A 82 -5.95 27.25 4.41
N VAL A 83 -5.59 26.20 3.69
CA VAL A 83 -6.54 25.33 2.98
C VAL A 83 -6.76 24.06 3.79
N GLU A 84 -8.01 23.82 4.18
CA GLU A 84 -8.39 22.59 4.84
C GLU A 84 -8.44 21.44 3.85
N ARG A 85 -7.74 20.34 4.17
CA ARG A 85 -7.69 19.12 3.37
C ARG A 85 -8.03 17.92 4.22
N ILE A 86 -8.76 16.97 3.63
CA ILE A 86 -9.01 15.67 4.28
C ILE A 86 -7.71 14.87 4.37
N PHE A 87 -7.59 14.06 5.42
CA PHE A 87 -6.53 13.05 5.48
C PHE A 87 -6.70 12.07 4.33
N PRO A 88 -5.64 11.83 3.52
CA PRO A 88 -5.71 10.82 2.47
C PRO A 88 -5.90 9.45 3.11
N PHE A 89 -7.03 8.81 2.80
CA PHE A 89 -7.33 7.47 3.27
C PHE A 89 -7.23 6.48 2.11
N ASP A 90 -6.39 5.48 2.27
CA ASP A 90 -6.25 4.41 1.30
C ASP A 90 -7.22 3.26 1.65
N LEU A 91 -8.07 2.90 0.71
CA LEU A 91 -9.01 1.76 0.86
C LEU A 91 -8.28 0.42 0.88
N LEU A 92 -7.06 0.36 0.37
CA LEU A 92 -6.28 -0.88 0.31
C LEU A 92 -5.44 -1.02 1.58
N PRO A 93 -5.85 -1.87 2.53
CA PRO A 93 -5.12 -2.00 3.79
C PRO A 93 -3.78 -2.68 3.57
N ARG A 94 -2.74 -2.16 4.23
CA ARG A 94 -1.51 -2.91 4.41
C ARG A 94 -1.76 -4.09 5.33
N ILE A 95 -1.42 -5.30 4.87
CA ILE A 95 -1.60 -6.51 5.64
C ILE A 95 -0.27 -6.89 6.30
N ILE A 96 -0.23 -6.78 7.62
CA ILE A 96 0.90 -7.20 8.44
C ILE A 96 0.59 -8.59 9.00
N THR A 97 1.41 -9.56 8.68
CA THR A 97 1.24 -10.93 9.19
C THR A 97 1.60 -11.02 10.68
N ALA A 98 1.12 -12.07 11.35
CA ALA A 98 1.44 -12.29 12.76
C ALA A 98 2.95 -12.38 13.02
N GLY A 99 3.72 -12.99 12.11
CA GLY A 99 5.17 -13.10 12.21
C GLY A 99 5.87 -11.74 12.04
N GLU A 100 5.44 -10.94 11.08
CA GLU A 100 5.94 -9.56 10.91
C GLU A 100 5.61 -8.70 12.12
N TRP A 101 4.37 -8.79 12.62
CA TRP A 101 3.96 -8.06 13.82
C TRP A 101 4.79 -8.44 15.05
N GLN A 102 5.08 -9.73 15.24
CA GLN A 102 5.94 -10.18 16.33
C GLN A 102 7.35 -9.56 16.25
N THR A 103 7.93 -9.49 15.07
CA THR A 103 9.23 -8.87 14.85
C THR A 103 9.19 -7.36 15.12
N ILE A 104 8.18 -6.67 14.57
CA ILE A 104 8.00 -5.23 14.72
C ILE A 104 7.77 -4.88 16.20
N SER A 105 6.84 -5.55 16.88
CA SER A 105 6.46 -5.26 18.26
C SER A 105 7.64 -5.50 19.23
N THR A 106 8.38 -6.60 19.03
CA THR A 106 9.58 -6.90 19.83
C THR A 106 10.65 -5.83 19.65
N GLY A 107 10.91 -5.43 18.40
CA GLY A 107 11.88 -4.38 18.09
C GLY A 107 11.48 -3.01 18.63
N LEU A 108 10.19 -2.65 18.55
CA LEU A 108 9.67 -1.40 19.12
C LEU A 108 9.76 -1.40 20.64
N ALA A 109 9.38 -2.49 21.31
CA ALA A 109 9.47 -2.60 22.77
C ALA A 109 10.91 -2.46 23.25
N GLN A 110 11.88 -3.06 22.54
CA GLN A 110 13.30 -2.89 22.85
C GLN A 110 13.74 -1.43 22.76
N ARG A 111 13.35 -0.73 21.66
CA ARG A 111 13.74 0.67 21.45
C ARG A 111 13.12 1.60 22.49
N ILE A 112 11.84 1.39 22.83
CA ILE A 112 11.16 2.18 23.86
C ILE A 112 11.84 2.00 25.22
N ARG A 113 12.19 0.77 25.59
CA ARG A 113 12.93 0.52 26.84
C ARG A 113 14.29 1.23 26.84
N ALA A 114 15.04 1.14 25.74
CA ALA A 114 16.31 1.83 25.63
C ALA A 114 16.17 3.35 25.76
N LEU A 115 15.15 3.94 25.13
CA LEU A 115 14.88 5.38 25.26
C LEU A 115 14.50 5.78 26.68
N ASN A 116 13.73 4.97 27.39
CA ASN A 116 13.35 5.25 28.79
C ASN A 116 14.55 5.20 29.77
N GLU A 117 15.62 4.48 29.42
CA GLU A 117 16.86 4.49 30.22
C GLU A 117 17.68 5.78 30.07
N PHE A 118 17.40 6.58 29.01
CA PHE A 118 18.07 7.86 28.79
C PHE A 118 17.31 9.07 29.35
N LEU A 119 16.05 8.89 29.76
CA LEU A 119 15.21 9.95 30.35
C LEU A 119 15.23 9.90 31.87
#